data_d237d9e09a9796190c11b1ca4c74e9f2
#
_entry.id   d237d9e09a9796190c11b1ca4c74e9f2
#
_cell.length_a   1.000
_cell.length_b   1.000
_cell.length_c   1.000
_cell.angle_alpha   90.00
_cell.angle_beta   90.00
_cell.angle_gamma   90.00
#
_symmetry.space_group_name_H-M   'P 1'
#
loop_
_entity.id
_entity.type
_entity.pdbx_description
1 polymer ?
#
loop_
_entity_poly.entity_id
_entity_poly.type
_entity_poly.pdbx_seq_one_letter_code
_entity_poly.pdbx_strand_id
1 'polypeptide(L)'
;MKRVSLRSDWLIRFKLPLALLAVSTWPAAFSSAHLQDRIVAIVNSELIMLSDVKREFGTEKERLSREHRGNDLAQRLKTAEYMALTKLIERRLQLQEAKAKRIEVSDLEVKHALEQVKHENRSLDTANSMNVRDVRDQLIVMKVIDQHIRGNIMVGDSEIKRYYQEHRERFAHPQEYHLSQIIIRPRSADGLADALTKARRAMDELKRGEKFEDVAMQYSDGANALQGGRLGLVRHGELLPVIEQAVVHLVPGGISDIIESPEGIQIIRLDDKKPKQFRQYEDVWREIQTLVYQKKSDDMYQSWLVDLKNKAYIEIKFDQAADKPQPQPVSSIP
;
A
#
# COMPACT_ATOMS: atom_id res chain seq x y z
N MET A 1 36.21 -41.72 -61.10
CA MET A 1 37.28 -42.81 -61.35
C MET A 1 37.26 -43.67 -60.12
N LYS A 2 37.15 -45.02 -60.43
CA LYS A 2 37.48 -46.22 -59.62
C LYS A 2 36.74 -46.43 -58.30
N ARG A 3 35.64 -47.25 -58.22
CA ARG A 3 35.53 -48.72 -58.19
C ARG A 3 36.60 -49.40 -57.39
N VAL A 4 36.19 -50.21 -56.38
CA VAL A 4 36.50 -51.63 -56.05
C VAL A 4 35.73 -51.93 -54.76
N SER A 5 34.70 -52.74 -54.61
CA SER A 5 34.40 -54.17 -54.78
C SER A 5 35.26 -55.08 -53.94
N LEU A 6 34.61 -55.91 -53.15
CA LEU A 6 34.67 -57.34 -52.89
C LEU A 6 34.52 -57.71 -51.42
N ARG A 7 33.40 -58.43 -51.08
CA ARG A 7 33.23 -59.89 -50.85
C ARG A 7 34.07 -60.38 -49.64
N SER A 8 33.61 -61.16 -48.77
CA SER A 8 32.65 -62.29 -48.76
C SER A 8 32.62 -62.90 -47.33
N ASP A 9 31.44 -63.39 -47.01
CA ASP A 9 31.14 -64.56 -46.19
C ASP A 9 32.06 -65.02 -45.06
N TRP A 10 31.41 -65.16 -43.86
CA TRP A 10 31.48 -66.45 -43.16
C TRP A 10 30.31 -66.59 -42.14
N LEU A 11 29.50 -67.62 -42.39
CA LEU A 11 28.48 -68.18 -41.52
C LEU A 11 29.13 -68.92 -40.36
N ILE A 12 28.77 -68.58 -39.14
CA ILE A 12 28.79 -69.53 -38.02
C ILE A 12 27.49 -69.45 -37.27
N ARG A 13 26.73 -70.52 -37.34
CA ARG A 13 25.55 -70.83 -36.55
C ARG A 13 25.94 -71.03 -35.10
N PHE A 14 25.38 -70.24 -34.18
CA PHE A 14 25.20 -70.61 -32.76
C PHE A 14 23.76 -70.47 -32.35
N LYS A 15 23.15 -71.60 -32.05
CA LYS A 15 21.83 -71.68 -31.38
C LYS A 15 22.09 -71.39 -29.90
N LEU A 16 21.38 -70.42 -29.33
CA LEU A 16 21.24 -70.29 -27.90
C LEU A 16 19.79 -69.82 -27.54
N PRO A 17 19.28 -70.25 -26.40
CA PRO A 17 17.87 -70.33 -26.19
C PRO A 17 17.22 -68.98 -25.84
N LEU A 18 15.95 -68.87 -26.19
CA LEU A 18 15.05 -67.80 -25.94
C LEU A 18 14.75 -67.68 -24.42
N ALA A 19 15.43 -66.79 -23.71
CA ALA A 19 15.07 -66.39 -22.36
C ALA A 19 14.03 -65.26 -22.43
N LEU A 20 12.78 -65.60 -22.14
CA LEU A 20 11.69 -64.67 -21.98
C LEU A 20 11.95 -63.80 -20.73
N LEU A 21 12.48 -62.60 -20.94
CA LEU A 21 12.51 -61.57 -19.94
C LEU A 21 11.09 -60.92 -19.89
N ALA A 22 10.28 -61.39 -18.93
CA ALA A 22 9.06 -60.72 -18.54
C ALA A 22 9.41 -59.38 -17.94
N VAL A 23 9.36 -58.31 -18.75
CA VAL A 23 9.34 -56.92 -18.23
C VAL A 23 8.00 -56.70 -17.55
N SER A 24 7.98 -56.86 -16.25
CA SER A 24 6.86 -56.43 -15.41
C SER A 24 6.82 -54.89 -15.45
N THR A 25 6.00 -54.35 -16.33
CA THR A 25 5.59 -52.93 -16.26
C THR A 25 4.72 -52.77 -15.03
N TRP A 26 5.36 -52.34 -13.92
CA TRP A 26 4.64 -51.82 -12.79
C TRP A 26 3.97 -50.54 -13.24
N PRO A 27 2.64 -50.41 -13.16
CA PRO A 27 2.01 -49.13 -13.38
C PRO A 27 2.48 -48.22 -12.24
N ALA A 28 3.29 -47.20 -12.54
CA ALA A 28 3.51 -46.11 -11.66
C ALA A 28 2.13 -45.44 -11.44
N ALA A 29 1.47 -45.83 -10.37
CA ALA A 29 0.31 -45.11 -9.89
C ALA A 29 0.79 -43.70 -9.57
N PHE A 30 0.60 -42.78 -10.52
CA PHE A 30 0.60 -41.35 -10.21
C PHE A 30 -0.52 -41.11 -9.23
N SER A 31 -0.20 -41.23 -7.94
CA SER A 31 -1.05 -40.76 -6.86
C SER A 31 -1.12 -39.24 -7.03
N SER A 32 -2.11 -38.79 -7.81
CA SER A 32 -2.54 -37.41 -7.75
C SER A 32 -2.92 -37.15 -6.30
N ALA A 33 -2.02 -36.61 -5.52
CA ALA A 33 -2.35 -36.06 -4.23
C ALA A 33 -3.41 -35.00 -4.47
N HIS A 34 -4.67 -35.39 -4.44
CA HIS A 34 -5.79 -34.47 -4.29
C HIS A 34 -5.51 -33.78 -2.95
N LEU A 35 -4.98 -32.57 -3.04
CA LEU A 35 -4.96 -31.64 -1.92
C LEU A 35 -6.42 -31.52 -1.49
N GLN A 36 -6.83 -32.34 -0.52
CA GLN A 36 -8.16 -32.25 0.05
C GLN A 36 -8.31 -30.84 0.59
N ASP A 37 -9.22 -30.08 -0.04
CA ASP A 37 -9.56 -28.75 0.43
C ASP A 37 -10.11 -28.89 1.86
N ARG A 38 -9.65 -28.02 2.77
CA ARG A 38 -10.01 -28.13 4.18
C ARG A 38 -10.86 -26.94 4.62
N ILE A 39 -11.75 -27.20 5.58
CA ILE A 39 -12.51 -26.17 6.23
C ILE A 39 -11.57 -25.35 7.12
N VAL A 40 -11.54 -24.02 6.93
CA VAL A 40 -10.74 -23.10 7.74
C VAL A 40 -11.58 -22.20 8.64
N ALA A 41 -12.86 -22.02 8.32
CA ALA A 41 -13.83 -21.41 9.23
C ALA A 41 -15.25 -21.90 8.97
N ILE A 42 -16.10 -21.77 9.99
CA ILE A 42 -17.54 -21.99 9.93
C ILE A 42 -18.21 -20.68 10.36
N VAL A 43 -19.13 -20.17 9.53
CA VAL A 43 -19.90 -18.95 9.80
C VAL A 43 -21.39 -19.31 9.74
N ASN A 44 -22.00 -19.49 10.92
CA ASN A 44 -23.34 -20.06 11.07
C ASN A 44 -23.40 -21.45 10.41
N SER A 45 -24.13 -21.59 9.31
CA SER A 45 -24.26 -22.84 8.56
C SER A 45 -23.36 -22.92 7.32
N GLU A 46 -22.54 -21.90 7.06
CA GLU A 46 -21.70 -21.81 5.86
C GLU A 46 -20.24 -22.12 6.16
N LEU A 47 -19.58 -22.81 5.25
CA LEU A 47 -18.19 -23.20 5.36
C LEU A 47 -17.32 -22.24 4.54
N ILE A 48 -16.13 -21.93 5.06
CA ILE A 48 -15.06 -21.27 4.33
C ILE A 48 -13.94 -22.28 4.17
N MET A 49 -13.55 -22.52 2.91
CA MET A 49 -12.53 -23.49 2.55
C MET A 49 -11.15 -22.79 2.41
N LEU A 50 -10.09 -23.55 2.55
CA LEU A 50 -8.72 -23.04 2.35
C LEU A 50 -8.51 -22.51 0.94
N SER A 51 -9.13 -23.13 -0.07
CA SER A 51 -9.11 -22.66 -1.45
C SER A 51 -9.72 -21.27 -1.62
N ASP A 52 -10.79 -20.94 -0.85
CA ASP A 52 -11.40 -19.61 -0.87
C ASP A 52 -10.43 -18.57 -0.33
N VAL A 53 -9.75 -18.87 0.78
CA VAL A 53 -8.74 -17.98 1.36
C VAL A 53 -7.57 -17.78 0.40
N LYS A 54 -7.07 -18.85 -0.21
CA LYS A 54 -5.96 -18.76 -1.17
C LYS A 54 -6.32 -17.91 -2.38
N ARG A 55 -7.56 -18.00 -2.87
CA ARG A 55 -8.06 -17.19 -3.98
C ARG A 55 -8.15 -15.72 -3.60
N GLU A 56 -8.74 -15.38 -2.44
CA GLU A 56 -8.86 -14.01 -1.94
C GLU A 56 -7.48 -13.38 -1.65
N PHE A 57 -6.54 -14.18 -1.18
CA PHE A 57 -5.19 -13.78 -0.83
C PHE A 57 -4.22 -13.68 -2.04
N GLY A 58 -4.56 -14.31 -3.19
CA GLY A 58 -3.63 -14.54 -4.31
C GLY A 58 -2.91 -13.30 -4.79
N THR A 59 -3.64 -12.25 -5.12
CA THR A 59 -3.07 -10.98 -5.63
C THR A 59 -2.14 -10.32 -4.61
N GLU A 60 -2.54 -10.30 -3.35
CA GLU A 60 -1.75 -9.70 -2.27
C GLU A 60 -0.46 -10.50 -2.00
N LYS A 61 -0.55 -11.83 -2.08
CA LYS A 61 0.61 -12.72 -1.99
C LYS A 61 1.66 -12.41 -3.07
N GLU A 62 1.22 -12.22 -4.32
CA GLU A 62 2.12 -11.88 -5.41
C GLU A 62 2.79 -10.53 -5.21
N ARG A 63 2.03 -9.51 -4.73
CA ARG A 63 2.56 -8.19 -4.41
C ARG A 63 3.62 -8.26 -3.32
N LEU A 64 3.29 -8.86 -2.18
CA LEU A 64 4.20 -9.01 -1.04
C LEU A 64 5.46 -9.79 -1.42
N SER A 65 5.33 -10.84 -2.25
CA SER A 65 6.46 -11.65 -2.70
C SER A 65 7.42 -10.90 -3.62
N ARG A 66 6.97 -9.85 -4.29
CA ARG A 66 7.83 -8.96 -5.09
C ARG A 66 8.58 -7.95 -4.22
N GLU A 67 7.92 -7.41 -3.19
CA GLU A 67 8.42 -6.30 -2.38
C GLU A 67 9.30 -6.74 -1.19
N HIS A 68 9.08 -7.93 -0.65
CA HIS A 68 9.70 -8.41 0.60
C HIS A 68 10.43 -9.74 0.43
N ARG A 69 11.34 -10.07 1.39
CA ARG A 69 12.11 -11.32 1.40
C ARG A 69 12.31 -11.85 2.83
N GLY A 70 12.66 -13.13 2.95
CA GLY A 70 13.03 -13.76 4.23
C GLY A 70 11.92 -13.76 5.27
N ASN A 71 12.27 -13.56 6.54
CA ASN A 71 11.34 -13.62 7.66
C ASN A 71 10.28 -12.49 7.63
N ASP A 72 10.63 -11.31 7.14
CA ASP A 72 9.65 -10.21 6.97
C ASP A 72 8.54 -10.61 6.00
N LEU A 73 8.89 -11.22 4.87
CA LEU A 73 7.90 -11.75 3.93
C LEU A 73 7.00 -12.79 4.59
N ALA A 74 7.58 -13.76 5.30
CA ALA A 74 6.80 -14.83 5.96
C ALA A 74 5.77 -14.28 6.95
N GLN A 75 6.16 -13.30 7.76
CA GLN A 75 5.27 -12.66 8.72
C GLN A 75 4.15 -11.87 8.04
N ARG A 76 4.48 -11.10 6.98
CA ARG A 76 3.48 -10.35 6.21
C ARG A 76 2.50 -11.25 5.49
N LEU A 77 2.97 -12.36 4.92
CA LEU A 77 2.11 -13.34 4.27
C LEU A 77 1.12 -13.94 5.27
N LYS A 78 1.58 -14.33 6.47
CA LYS A 78 0.70 -14.88 7.51
C LYS A 78 -0.37 -13.87 7.94
N THR A 79 0.01 -12.60 8.12
CA THR A 79 -0.92 -11.52 8.45
C THR A 79 -1.95 -11.29 7.34
N ALA A 80 -1.50 -11.22 6.09
CA ALA A 80 -2.38 -10.98 4.95
C ALA A 80 -3.34 -12.16 4.68
N GLU A 81 -2.89 -13.40 4.90
CA GLU A 81 -3.73 -14.59 4.82
C GLU A 81 -4.84 -14.58 5.89
N TYR A 82 -4.51 -14.19 7.12
CA TYR A 82 -5.50 -14.01 8.20
C TYR A 82 -6.49 -12.88 7.88
N MET A 83 -6.02 -11.78 7.29
CA MET A 83 -6.91 -10.70 6.86
C MET A 83 -7.84 -11.13 5.73
N ALA A 84 -7.37 -11.96 4.79
CA ALA A 84 -8.21 -12.54 3.74
C ALA A 84 -9.31 -13.43 4.33
N LEU A 85 -8.99 -14.26 5.33
CA LEU A 85 -9.99 -15.06 6.04
C LEU A 85 -11.03 -14.17 6.74
N THR A 86 -10.58 -13.13 7.45
CA THR A 86 -11.47 -12.17 8.13
C THR A 86 -12.45 -11.52 7.14
N LYS A 87 -11.93 -11.08 6.00
CA LYS A 87 -12.75 -10.48 4.92
C LYS A 87 -13.79 -11.46 4.37
N LEU A 88 -13.44 -12.73 4.21
CA LEU A 88 -14.38 -13.76 3.77
C LEU A 88 -15.47 -14.01 4.84
N ILE A 89 -15.12 -14.04 6.12
CA ILE A 89 -16.09 -14.17 7.22
C ILE A 89 -17.07 -12.98 7.18
N GLU A 90 -16.57 -11.75 7.11
CA GLU A 90 -17.39 -10.55 7.02
C GLU A 90 -18.31 -10.56 5.80
N ARG A 91 -17.78 -10.94 4.63
CA ARG A 91 -18.59 -11.07 3.40
C ARG A 91 -19.71 -12.10 3.57
N ARG A 92 -19.46 -13.25 4.21
CA ARG A 92 -20.50 -14.25 4.50
C ARG A 92 -21.59 -13.69 5.40
N LEU A 93 -21.22 -12.99 6.46
CA LEU A 93 -22.20 -12.34 7.35
C LEU A 93 -23.06 -11.30 6.64
N GLN A 94 -22.45 -10.46 5.81
CA GLN A 94 -23.12 -9.43 5.02
C GLN A 94 -24.11 -10.05 4.01
N LEU A 95 -23.73 -11.13 3.33
CA LEU A 95 -24.61 -11.84 2.40
C LEU A 95 -25.77 -12.54 3.14
N GLN A 96 -25.55 -13.09 4.31
CA GLN A 96 -26.58 -13.67 5.15
C GLN A 96 -27.60 -12.61 5.62
N GLU A 97 -27.11 -11.42 6.03
CA GLU A 97 -27.94 -10.28 6.40
C GLU A 97 -28.76 -9.78 5.20
N ALA A 98 -28.13 -9.67 4.02
CA ALA A 98 -28.83 -9.30 2.78
C ALA A 98 -29.95 -10.28 2.45
N LYS A 99 -29.70 -11.60 2.61
CA LYS A 99 -30.70 -12.66 2.40
C LYS A 99 -31.85 -12.55 3.41
N ALA A 100 -31.54 -12.30 4.69
CA ALA A 100 -32.57 -12.10 5.73
C ALA A 100 -33.46 -10.88 5.42
N LYS A 101 -32.88 -9.83 4.84
CA LYS A 101 -33.59 -8.61 4.42
C LYS A 101 -34.21 -8.71 3.03
N ARG A 102 -34.08 -9.85 2.34
CA ARG A 102 -34.56 -10.07 0.96
C ARG A 102 -34.01 -9.06 -0.05
N ILE A 103 -32.74 -8.69 0.12
CA ILE A 103 -32.04 -7.81 -0.82
C ILE A 103 -31.54 -8.65 -1.98
N GLU A 104 -32.04 -8.33 -3.17
CA GLU A 104 -31.72 -9.04 -4.40
C GLU A 104 -31.07 -8.12 -5.42
N VAL A 105 -30.32 -8.72 -6.33
CA VAL A 105 -29.70 -8.05 -7.49
C VAL A 105 -30.16 -8.78 -8.74
N SER A 106 -30.73 -8.03 -9.67
CA SER A 106 -31.21 -8.54 -10.94
C SER A 106 -30.07 -8.92 -11.90
N ASP A 107 -30.35 -9.81 -12.86
CA ASP A 107 -29.36 -10.18 -13.89
C ASP A 107 -28.94 -8.98 -14.75
N LEU A 108 -29.84 -8.01 -14.93
CA LEU A 108 -29.54 -6.78 -15.66
C LEU A 108 -28.51 -5.91 -14.94
N GLU A 109 -28.62 -5.76 -13.61
CA GLU A 109 -27.64 -5.03 -12.79
C GLU A 109 -26.26 -5.70 -12.84
N VAL A 110 -26.23 -7.04 -12.75
CA VAL A 110 -24.98 -7.80 -12.87
C VAL A 110 -24.35 -7.61 -14.25
N LYS A 111 -25.15 -7.66 -15.31
CA LYS A 111 -24.67 -7.42 -16.68
C LYS A 111 -24.09 -6.02 -16.84
N HIS A 112 -24.76 -4.99 -16.36
CA HIS A 112 -24.27 -3.61 -16.42
C HIS A 112 -22.97 -3.45 -15.65
N ALA A 113 -22.85 -4.04 -14.45
CA ALA A 113 -21.62 -3.99 -13.66
C ALA A 113 -20.44 -4.68 -14.39
N LEU A 114 -20.69 -5.83 -15.01
CA LEU A 114 -19.67 -6.52 -15.81
C LEU A 114 -19.23 -5.71 -17.04
N GLU A 115 -20.16 -5.04 -17.71
CA GLU A 115 -19.86 -4.16 -18.85
C GLU A 115 -19.02 -2.96 -18.41
N GLN A 116 -19.34 -2.35 -17.26
CA GLN A 116 -18.58 -1.24 -16.68
C GLN A 116 -17.15 -1.65 -16.36
N VAL A 117 -16.94 -2.78 -15.67
CA VAL A 117 -15.60 -3.31 -15.36
C VAL A 117 -14.80 -3.57 -16.64
N LYS A 118 -15.42 -4.14 -17.68
CA LYS A 118 -14.77 -4.36 -18.98
C LYS A 118 -14.38 -3.06 -19.67
N HIS A 119 -15.19 -2.02 -19.51
CA HIS A 119 -14.91 -0.70 -20.11
C HIS A 119 -13.77 0.02 -19.41
N GLU A 120 -13.71 -0.04 -18.09
CA GLU A 120 -12.68 0.60 -17.27
C GLU A 120 -11.33 -0.12 -17.35
N ASN A 121 -11.33 -1.46 -17.45
CA ASN A 121 -10.14 -2.32 -17.44
C ASN A 121 -9.80 -2.90 -18.83
N ARG A 122 -9.85 -2.10 -19.88
CA ARG A 122 -9.54 -2.53 -21.26
C ARG A 122 -8.18 -3.19 -21.47
N SER A 123 -7.25 -3.07 -20.52
CA SER A 123 -5.87 -3.59 -20.61
C SER A 123 -5.57 -4.81 -19.75
N LEU A 124 -6.52 -5.34 -18.97
CA LEU A 124 -6.28 -6.46 -18.08
C LEU A 124 -7.21 -7.63 -18.41
N ASP A 125 -6.63 -8.81 -18.64
CA ASP A 125 -7.31 -10.11 -18.77
C ASP A 125 -8.20 -10.48 -17.56
N THR A 126 -8.17 -9.66 -16.50
CA THR A 126 -8.97 -9.81 -15.28
C THR A 126 -10.49 -9.73 -15.52
N ALA A 127 -10.95 -9.01 -16.55
CA ALA A 127 -12.38 -8.95 -16.87
C ALA A 127 -12.95 -10.29 -17.39
N ASN A 128 -12.11 -11.14 -17.97
CA ASN A 128 -12.50 -12.48 -18.45
C ASN A 128 -12.50 -13.54 -17.34
N SER A 129 -11.81 -13.29 -16.21
CA SER A 129 -11.72 -14.22 -15.08
C SER A 129 -12.71 -13.91 -13.94
N MET A 130 -13.42 -12.77 -13.98
CA MET A 130 -14.42 -12.46 -12.95
C MET A 130 -15.64 -13.37 -13.08
N ASN A 131 -15.89 -14.13 -12.02
CA ASN A 131 -17.06 -14.98 -11.93
C ASN A 131 -18.32 -14.10 -11.74
N VAL A 132 -19.35 -14.32 -12.56
CA VAL A 132 -20.67 -13.65 -12.49
C VAL A 132 -21.24 -13.69 -11.06
N ARG A 133 -21.01 -14.79 -10.35
CA ARG A 133 -21.42 -14.95 -8.95
C ARG A 133 -20.73 -13.98 -8.01
N ASP A 134 -19.43 -13.80 -8.18
CA ASP A 134 -18.65 -12.89 -7.32
C ASP A 134 -19.08 -11.43 -7.53
N VAL A 135 -19.39 -11.04 -8.76
CA VAL A 135 -19.96 -9.71 -9.08
C VAL A 135 -21.35 -9.53 -8.45
N ARG A 136 -22.20 -10.55 -8.52
CA ARG A 136 -23.52 -10.51 -7.89
C ARG A 136 -23.39 -10.35 -6.37
N ASP A 137 -22.56 -11.16 -5.73
CA ASP A 137 -22.33 -11.10 -4.29
C ASP A 137 -21.80 -9.72 -3.87
N GLN A 138 -20.92 -9.14 -4.66
CA GLN A 138 -20.39 -7.79 -4.40
C GLN A 138 -21.50 -6.72 -4.52
N LEU A 139 -22.36 -6.79 -5.53
CA LEU A 139 -23.49 -5.87 -5.66
C LEU A 139 -24.49 -6.02 -4.52
N ILE A 140 -24.76 -7.24 -4.07
CA ILE A 140 -25.64 -7.51 -2.93
C ILE A 140 -25.05 -6.88 -1.66
N VAL A 141 -23.75 -7.07 -1.41
CA VAL A 141 -23.03 -6.46 -0.27
C VAL A 141 -23.09 -4.93 -0.35
N MET A 142 -22.89 -4.35 -1.52
CA MET A 142 -23.04 -2.89 -1.70
C MET A 142 -24.45 -2.40 -1.36
N LYS A 143 -25.50 -3.08 -1.85
CA LYS A 143 -26.88 -2.72 -1.55
C LYS A 143 -27.23 -2.82 -0.08
N VAL A 144 -26.79 -3.86 0.63
CA VAL A 144 -27.07 -4.00 2.06
C VAL A 144 -26.35 -2.91 2.87
N ILE A 145 -25.12 -2.54 2.49
CA ILE A 145 -24.38 -1.43 3.10
C ILE A 145 -25.12 -0.10 2.85
N ASP A 146 -25.50 0.16 1.60
CA ASP A 146 -26.24 1.39 1.26
C ASP A 146 -27.54 1.53 2.04
N GLN A 147 -28.32 0.47 2.13
CA GLN A 147 -29.60 0.49 2.83
C GLN A 147 -29.42 0.59 4.35
N HIS A 148 -28.42 -0.09 4.92
CA HIS A 148 -28.26 -0.12 6.38
C HIS A 148 -27.48 1.09 6.90
N ILE A 149 -26.53 1.61 6.15
CA ILE A 149 -25.60 2.65 6.58
C ILE A 149 -25.99 3.99 5.95
N ARG A 150 -25.84 4.12 4.63
CA ARG A 150 -25.94 5.42 3.95
C ARG A 150 -27.33 6.04 4.02
N GLY A 151 -28.37 5.23 3.97
CA GLY A 151 -29.76 5.70 4.10
C GLY A 151 -30.11 6.29 5.47
N ASN A 152 -29.31 6.02 6.49
CA ASN A 152 -29.60 6.42 7.88
C ASN A 152 -28.67 7.52 8.40
N ILE A 153 -27.73 8.03 7.59
CA ILE A 153 -26.79 9.06 8.01
C ILE A 153 -27.38 10.44 7.73
N MET A 154 -27.58 11.19 8.80
CA MET A 154 -27.88 12.63 8.74
C MET A 154 -26.71 13.40 9.36
N VAL A 155 -26.27 14.44 8.68
CA VAL A 155 -25.23 15.36 9.18
C VAL A 155 -25.88 16.68 9.46
N GLY A 156 -25.95 17.06 10.74
CA GLY A 156 -26.54 18.32 11.19
C GLY A 156 -25.51 19.46 11.19
N ASP A 157 -26.01 20.70 11.03
CA ASP A 157 -25.16 21.90 11.04
C ASP A 157 -24.33 22.06 12.33
N SER A 158 -24.89 21.63 13.46
CA SER A 158 -24.16 21.65 14.74
C SER A 158 -22.96 20.72 14.77
N GLU A 159 -23.05 19.57 14.09
CA GLU A 159 -21.91 18.63 13.96
C GLU A 159 -20.81 19.20 13.06
N ILE A 160 -21.20 19.84 11.95
CA ILE A 160 -20.27 20.48 11.02
C ILE A 160 -19.52 21.62 11.74
N LYS A 161 -20.25 22.49 12.48
CA LYS A 161 -19.64 23.58 13.26
C LYS A 161 -18.69 23.06 14.33
N ARG A 162 -19.10 22.02 15.08
CA ARG A 162 -18.25 21.39 16.09
C ARG A 162 -16.99 20.84 15.47
N TYR A 163 -17.10 20.10 14.36
CA TYR A 163 -15.94 19.55 13.66
C TYR A 163 -14.97 20.64 13.20
N TYR A 164 -15.47 21.75 12.68
CA TYR A 164 -14.66 22.91 12.31
C TYR A 164 -13.89 23.47 13.51
N GLN A 165 -14.55 23.62 14.65
CA GLN A 165 -13.93 24.16 15.87
C GLN A 165 -12.83 23.22 16.41
N GLU A 166 -13.11 21.91 16.44
CA GLU A 166 -12.19 20.90 16.94
C GLU A 166 -10.98 20.67 16.00
N HIS A 167 -11.15 20.91 14.69
CA HIS A 167 -10.14 20.64 13.67
C HIS A 167 -9.74 21.91 12.88
N ARG A 168 -9.84 23.08 13.49
CA ARG A 168 -9.61 24.38 12.83
C ARG A 168 -8.26 24.46 12.13
N GLU A 169 -7.24 23.84 12.71
CA GLU A 169 -5.89 23.76 12.16
C GLU A 169 -5.82 23.08 10.79
N ARG A 170 -6.67 22.09 10.55
CA ARG A 170 -6.76 21.39 9.28
C ARG A 170 -7.24 22.28 8.12
N PHE A 171 -7.99 23.32 8.45
CA PHE A 171 -8.56 24.27 7.49
C PHE A 171 -7.80 25.59 7.43
N ALA A 172 -6.55 25.60 7.86
CA ALA A 172 -5.70 26.75 7.74
C ALA A 172 -4.89 26.70 6.43
N HIS A 173 -4.71 27.86 5.82
CA HIS A 173 -3.60 28.07 4.91
C HIS A 173 -2.33 28.06 5.75
N PRO A 174 -1.35 27.22 5.46
CA PRO A 174 -0.10 27.21 6.21
C PRO A 174 0.59 28.56 6.12
N GLN A 175 1.41 28.86 7.10
CA GLN A 175 2.28 30.01 7.04
C GLN A 175 3.23 29.86 5.85
N GLU A 176 3.41 30.95 5.09
CA GLU A 176 4.29 30.98 3.95
C GLU A 176 5.44 31.96 4.20
N TYR A 177 6.63 31.56 3.74
CA TYR A 177 7.86 32.32 3.85
C TYR A 177 8.42 32.57 2.45
N HIS A 178 8.79 33.80 2.14
CA HIS A 178 9.69 34.09 1.04
C HIS A 178 11.11 34.14 1.59
N LEU A 179 11.99 33.29 1.09
CA LEU A 179 13.32 33.11 1.63
C LEU A 179 14.40 33.34 0.57
N SER A 180 15.54 33.82 1.04
CA SER A 180 16.81 33.78 0.31
C SER A 180 17.84 33.02 1.13
N GLN A 181 18.73 32.29 0.47
CA GLN A 181 19.66 31.35 1.08
C GLN A 181 21.08 31.54 0.56
N ILE A 182 22.04 31.52 1.46
CA ILE A 182 23.44 31.26 1.16
C ILE A 182 23.75 29.88 1.69
N ILE A 183 24.15 28.95 0.84
CA ILE A 183 24.57 27.60 1.22
C ILE A 183 26.03 27.38 0.84
N ILE A 184 26.82 26.90 1.79
CA ILE A 184 28.24 26.61 1.61
C ILE A 184 28.44 25.14 1.90
N ARG A 185 28.84 24.37 0.88
CA ARG A 185 29.01 22.93 0.99
C ARG A 185 30.46 22.58 1.32
N PRO A 186 30.70 21.71 2.31
CA PRO A 186 32.02 21.13 2.52
C PRO A 186 32.48 20.40 1.26
N ARG A 187 33.71 20.66 0.81
CA ARG A 187 34.25 20.02 -0.41
C ARG A 187 34.84 18.62 -0.18
N SER A 188 35.04 18.24 1.08
CA SER A 188 35.52 16.95 1.53
C SER A 188 34.97 16.64 2.93
N ALA A 189 35.16 15.42 3.44
CA ALA A 189 34.70 15.03 4.75
C ALA A 189 35.35 15.94 5.86
N ASP A 190 36.57 16.39 5.66
CA ASP A 190 37.28 17.29 6.58
C ASP A 190 37.09 18.79 6.28
N GLY A 191 36.32 19.12 5.23
CA GLY A 191 36.12 20.49 4.76
C GLY A 191 35.11 21.33 5.54
N LEU A 192 34.54 20.80 6.62
CA LEU A 192 33.54 21.52 7.43
C LEU A 192 34.13 22.80 8.07
N ALA A 193 35.38 22.77 8.56
CA ALA A 193 36.04 23.92 9.16
C ALA A 193 36.23 25.05 8.14
N ASP A 194 36.57 24.72 6.88
CA ASP A 194 36.70 25.68 5.78
C ASP A 194 35.36 26.27 5.41
N ALA A 195 34.31 25.44 5.32
CA ALA A 195 32.95 25.89 5.05
C ALA A 195 32.42 26.83 6.13
N LEU A 196 32.66 26.52 7.40
CA LEU A 196 32.35 27.39 8.54
C LEU A 196 33.10 28.72 8.47
N THR A 197 34.41 28.68 8.12
CA THR A 197 35.21 29.89 7.97
C THR A 197 34.71 30.78 6.85
N LYS A 198 34.30 30.17 5.72
CA LYS A 198 33.67 30.86 4.58
C LYS A 198 32.32 31.47 4.98
N ALA A 199 31.51 30.73 5.75
CA ALA A 199 30.22 31.21 6.25
C ALA A 199 30.36 32.38 7.23
N ARG A 200 31.38 32.35 8.10
CA ARG A 200 31.69 33.47 9.03
C ARG A 200 32.03 34.72 8.23
N ARG A 201 32.86 34.62 7.19
CA ARG A 201 33.22 35.76 6.35
C ARG A 201 31.96 36.34 5.66
N ALA A 202 31.11 35.49 5.08
CA ALA A 202 29.84 35.92 4.50
C ALA A 202 28.97 36.65 5.56
N MET A 203 28.86 36.09 6.78
CA MET A 203 28.11 36.72 7.85
C MET A 203 28.71 38.08 8.27
N ASP A 204 30.01 38.20 8.30
CA ASP A 204 30.69 39.47 8.65
C ASP A 204 30.45 40.53 7.58
N GLU A 205 30.37 40.19 6.31
CA GLU A 205 29.99 41.10 5.23
C GLU A 205 28.54 41.56 5.36
N LEU A 206 27.62 40.62 5.64
CA LEU A 206 26.21 40.95 5.90
C LEU A 206 26.07 41.88 7.11
N LYS A 207 26.82 41.66 8.20
CA LYS A 207 26.81 42.54 9.37
C LYS A 207 27.39 43.92 9.10
N ARG A 208 28.26 44.07 8.09
CA ARG A 208 28.78 45.36 7.64
C ARG A 208 27.82 46.10 6.72
N GLY A 209 26.69 45.49 6.35
CA GLY A 209 25.62 46.10 5.52
C GLY A 209 25.72 45.79 4.03
N GLU A 210 26.58 44.83 3.64
CA GLU A 210 26.57 44.34 2.26
C GLU A 210 25.21 43.68 1.91
N LYS A 211 24.82 43.81 0.66
CA LYS A 211 23.55 43.26 0.21
C LYS A 211 23.62 41.72 0.24
N PHE A 212 22.56 41.10 0.75
CA PHE A 212 22.47 39.64 0.81
C PHE A 212 22.67 38.99 -0.56
N GLU A 213 22.12 39.59 -1.61
CA GLU A 213 22.23 39.12 -2.98
C GLU A 213 23.70 39.07 -3.47
N ASP A 214 24.49 40.10 -3.15
CA ASP A 214 25.89 40.20 -3.56
C ASP A 214 26.73 39.16 -2.80
N VAL A 215 26.50 39.03 -1.48
CA VAL A 215 27.14 38.01 -0.66
C VAL A 215 26.75 36.61 -1.10
N ALA A 216 25.48 36.37 -1.50
CA ALA A 216 25.04 35.10 -2.02
C ALA A 216 25.74 34.74 -3.34
N MET A 217 25.89 35.69 -4.27
CA MET A 217 26.65 35.49 -5.53
C MET A 217 28.10 35.14 -5.28
N GLN A 218 28.71 35.71 -4.25
CA GLN A 218 30.13 35.53 -3.93
C GLN A 218 30.43 34.25 -3.17
N TYR A 219 29.57 33.87 -2.21
CA TYR A 219 29.86 32.82 -1.24
C TYR A 219 29.01 31.55 -1.40
N SER A 220 27.84 31.63 -2.02
CA SER A 220 26.92 30.50 -2.09
C SER A 220 27.34 29.46 -3.12
N ASP A 221 27.27 28.18 -2.75
CA ASP A 221 27.40 27.05 -3.65
C ASP A 221 25.99 26.53 -4.10
N GLY A 222 24.93 27.28 -3.80
CA GLY A 222 23.56 26.95 -4.16
C GLY A 222 23.25 27.22 -5.63
N ALA A 223 22.29 26.51 -6.20
CA ALA A 223 21.86 26.69 -7.60
C ALA A 223 21.38 28.12 -7.89
N ASN A 224 20.81 28.79 -6.88
CA ASN A 224 20.26 30.14 -7.00
C ASN A 224 21.27 31.25 -6.59
N ALA A 225 22.54 30.92 -6.40
CA ALA A 225 23.58 31.89 -5.99
C ALA A 225 23.62 33.11 -6.93
N LEU A 226 23.66 32.90 -8.25
CA LEU A 226 23.69 33.95 -9.26
C LEU A 226 22.41 34.80 -9.33
N GLN A 227 21.33 34.32 -8.71
CA GLN A 227 20.03 35.02 -8.61
C GLN A 227 19.87 35.66 -7.22
N GLY A 228 20.99 35.88 -6.48
CA GLY A 228 20.99 36.46 -5.14
C GLY A 228 20.51 35.49 -4.06
N GLY A 229 20.57 34.18 -4.30
CA GLY A 229 20.20 33.14 -3.36
C GLY A 229 18.68 32.93 -3.16
N ARG A 230 17.82 33.51 -3.99
CA ARG A 230 16.35 33.45 -3.85
C ARG A 230 15.84 32.02 -3.95
N LEU A 231 15.21 31.53 -2.85
CA LEU A 231 14.49 30.24 -2.83
C LEU A 231 13.03 30.38 -3.29
N GLY A 232 12.44 31.58 -3.15
CA GLY A 232 11.05 31.83 -3.42
C GLY A 232 10.13 31.49 -2.25
N LEU A 233 8.90 31.06 -2.56
CA LEU A 233 7.86 30.73 -1.58
C LEU A 233 8.09 29.34 -1.03
N VAL A 234 8.15 29.21 0.30
CA VAL A 234 8.27 27.95 1.05
C VAL A 234 7.20 27.94 2.14
N ARG A 235 6.53 26.81 2.33
CA ARG A 235 5.50 26.67 3.36
C ARG A 235 6.08 26.10 4.64
N HIS A 236 5.42 26.46 5.75
CA HIS A 236 5.70 25.82 7.05
C HIS A 236 5.56 24.31 6.95
N GLY A 237 6.58 23.56 7.39
CA GLY A 237 6.69 22.11 7.30
C GLY A 237 7.42 21.59 6.04
N GLU A 238 7.79 22.45 5.09
CA GLU A 238 8.58 22.08 3.89
C GLU A 238 10.09 22.23 4.11
N LEU A 239 10.50 22.97 5.15
CA LEU A 239 11.91 23.20 5.52
C LEU A 239 12.46 22.09 6.40
N LEU A 240 13.77 21.90 6.38
CA LEU A 240 14.44 21.10 7.40
C LEU A 240 14.15 21.68 8.79
N PRO A 241 13.90 20.87 9.83
CA PRO A 241 13.50 21.36 11.14
C PRO A 241 14.46 22.41 11.73
N VAL A 242 15.77 22.25 11.51
CA VAL A 242 16.78 23.20 11.99
C VAL A 242 16.67 24.57 11.31
N ILE A 243 16.33 24.59 10.03
CA ILE A 243 16.12 25.83 9.26
C ILE A 243 14.80 26.46 9.69
N GLU A 244 13.76 25.67 9.82
CA GLU A 244 12.43 26.16 10.21
C GLU A 244 12.44 26.82 11.59
N GLN A 245 13.13 26.23 12.56
CA GLN A 245 13.32 26.82 13.89
C GLN A 245 14.01 28.19 13.81
N ALA A 246 14.99 28.35 12.93
CA ALA A 246 15.67 29.65 12.76
C ALA A 246 14.73 30.67 12.09
N VAL A 247 13.99 30.28 11.03
CA VAL A 247 13.13 31.16 10.23
C VAL A 247 11.91 31.65 11.01
N VAL A 248 11.33 30.81 11.88
CA VAL A 248 10.09 31.15 12.64
C VAL A 248 10.30 32.42 13.47
N HIS A 249 11.50 32.64 14.03
CA HIS A 249 11.82 33.79 14.89
C HIS A 249 12.24 35.05 14.12
N LEU A 250 12.48 34.95 12.79
CA LEU A 250 12.87 36.09 12.00
C LEU A 250 11.68 37.01 11.69
N VAL A 251 12.01 38.29 11.53
CA VAL A 251 11.14 39.29 10.96
C VAL A 251 11.53 39.52 9.48
N PRO A 252 10.63 40.01 8.62
CA PRO A 252 10.97 40.35 7.23
C PRO A 252 12.21 41.25 7.17
N GLY A 253 13.16 40.89 6.29
CA GLY A 253 14.49 41.48 6.20
C GLY A 253 15.52 40.90 7.17
N GLY A 254 15.11 40.11 8.16
CA GLY A 254 16.01 39.48 9.13
C GLY A 254 16.83 38.34 8.55
N ILE A 255 18.06 38.19 9.01
CA ILE A 255 19.03 37.17 8.63
C ILE A 255 19.24 36.24 9.82
N SER A 256 19.27 34.93 9.56
CA SER A 256 19.55 33.92 10.58
C SER A 256 21.01 33.94 11.04
N ASP A 257 21.28 33.31 12.16
CA ASP A 257 22.63 32.86 12.45
C ASP A 257 23.09 31.79 11.44
N ILE A 258 24.37 31.40 11.55
CA ILE A 258 24.93 30.30 10.75
C ILE A 258 24.26 28.98 11.20
N ILE A 259 23.63 28.29 10.25
CA ILE A 259 22.90 27.03 10.48
C ILE A 259 23.71 25.88 9.89
N GLU A 260 24.01 24.87 10.72
CA GLU A 260 24.57 23.61 10.24
C GLU A 260 23.43 22.65 9.84
N SER A 261 23.49 22.12 8.62
CA SER A 261 22.52 21.19 8.11
C SER A 261 23.18 20.03 7.35
N PRO A 262 22.48 18.94 7.06
CA PRO A 262 22.99 17.84 6.23
C PRO A 262 23.42 18.28 4.82
N GLU A 263 22.86 19.38 4.30
CA GLU A 263 23.17 19.92 2.98
C GLU A 263 24.40 20.83 2.97
N GLY A 264 24.87 21.28 4.13
CA GLY A 264 25.97 22.19 4.34
C GLY A 264 25.66 23.30 5.35
N ILE A 265 26.52 24.30 5.37
CA ILE A 265 26.38 25.50 6.21
C ILE A 265 25.49 26.51 5.50
N GLN A 266 24.48 27.02 6.21
CA GLN A 266 23.46 27.88 5.62
C GLN A 266 23.30 29.18 6.39
N ILE A 267 22.99 30.25 5.66
CA ILE A 267 22.54 31.54 6.17
C ILE A 267 21.24 31.86 5.43
N ILE A 268 20.17 32.11 6.15
CA ILE A 268 18.84 32.33 5.59
C ILE A 268 18.43 33.78 5.85
N ARG A 269 17.88 34.47 4.83
CA ARG A 269 17.17 35.72 5.01
C ARG A 269 15.69 35.50 4.79
N LEU A 270 14.88 36.02 5.69
CA LEU A 270 13.43 36.10 5.53
C LEU A 270 13.09 37.34 4.71
N ASP A 271 12.70 37.18 3.45
CA ASP A 271 12.31 38.29 2.58
C ASP A 271 10.90 38.80 2.89
N ASP A 272 9.95 37.88 3.07
CA ASP A 272 8.56 38.18 3.45
C ASP A 272 7.94 37.00 4.20
N LYS A 273 6.90 37.28 4.99
CA LYS A 273 6.20 36.28 5.81
C LYS A 273 4.70 36.51 5.74
N LYS A 274 3.97 35.53 5.19
CA LYS A 274 2.54 35.55 5.27
C LYS A 274 2.09 34.74 6.48
N PRO A 275 1.31 35.30 7.38
CA PRO A 275 0.85 34.61 8.56
C PRO A 275 -0.11 33.48 8.19
N LYS A 276 -0.20 32.48 9.04
CA LYS A 276 -1.21 31.44 8.97
C LYS A 276 -2.60 32.07 8.96
N GLN A 277 -3.44 31.69 8.02
CA GLN A 277 -4.80 32.15 7.89
C GLN A 277 -5.78 30.99 7.94
N PHE A 278 -6.81 31.09 8.78
CA PHE A 278 -7.86 30.08 8.84
C PHE A 278 -8.90 30.40 7.78
N ARG A 279 -9.24 29.40 6.97
CA ARG A 279 -10.36 29.47 6.04
C ARG A 279 -11.66 29.64 6.84
N GLN A 280 -12.54 30.52 6.39
CA GLN A 280 -13.80 30.75 7.06
C GLN A 280 -14.70 29.50 7.00
N TYR A 281 -15.57 29.34 8.01
CA TYR A 281 -16.50 28.21 8.05
C TYR A 281 -17.33 28.08 6.78
N GLU A 282 -17.79 29.21 6.25
CA GLU A 282 -18.60 29.31 5.03
C GLU A 282 -17.88 28.77 3.79
N ASP A 283 -16.55 28.85 3.74
CA ASP A 283 -15.73 28.37 2.63
C ASP A 283 -15.49 26.86 2.70
N VAL A 284 -15.58 26.27 3.88
CA VAL A 284 -15.19 24.86 4.12
C VAL A 284 -16.33 23.96 4.55
N TRP A 285 -17.53 24.50 4.79
CA TRP A 285 -18.63 23.73 5.39
C TRP A 285 -19.01 22.48 4.57
N ARG A 286 -18.99 22.54 3.23
CA ARG A 286 -19.28 21.39 2.36
C ARG A 286 -18.19 20.32 2.46
N GLU A 287 -16.95 20.74 2.53
CA GLU A 287 -15.80 19.85 2.74
C GLU A 287 -15.95 19.12 4.08
N ILE A 288 -16.28 19.88 5.14
CA ILE A 288 -16.51 19.34 6.48
C ILE A 288 -17.72 18.40 6.51
N GLN A 289 -18.82 18.78 5.86
CA GLN A 289 -20.01 17.92 5.75
C GLN A 289 -19.65 16.56 5.16
N THR A 290 -18.84 16.55 4.11
CA THR A 290 -18.35 15.30 3.49
C THR A 290 -17.48 14.49 4.45
N LEU A 291 -16.57 15.13 5.17
CA LEU A 291 -15.69 14.47 6.14
C LEU A 291 -16.50 13.87 7.32
N VAL A 292 -17.45 14.63 7.86
CA VAL A 292 -18.32 14.15 8.94
C VAL A 292 -19.20 13.02 8.48
N TYR A 293 -19.78 13.12 7.26
CA TYR A 293 -20.57 12.04 6.67
C TYR A 293 -19.73 10.76 6.51
N GLN A 294 -18.53 10.88 5.98
CA GLN A 294 -17.64 9.74 5.76
C GLN A 294 -17.26 9.08 7.09
N LYS A 295 -16.88 9.89 8.09
CA LYS A 295 -16.58 9.38 9.43
C LYS A 295 -17.78 8.64 10.04
N LYS A 296 -18.97 9.22 9.98
CA LYS A 296 -20.20 8.56 10.49
C LYS A 296 -20.49 7.26 9.72
N SER A 297 -20.26 7.24 8.41
CA SER A 297 -20.42 6.05 7.58
C SER A 297 -19.48 4.93 8.02
N ASP A 298 -18.21 5.27 8.24
CA ASP A 298 -17.20 4.32 8.68
C ASP A 298 -17.51 3.80 10.10
N ASP A 299 -17.86 4.67 11.03
CA ASP A 299 -18.22 4.32 12.41
C ASP A 299 -19.46 3.39 12.44
N MET A 300 -20.51 3.71 11.67
CA MET A 300 -21.71 2.88 11.56
C MET A 300 -21.39 1.52 10.90
N TYR A 301 -20.55 1.50 9.87
CA TYR A 301 -20.15 0.27 9.21
C TYR A 301 -19.38 -0.66 10.16
N GLN A 302 -18.42 -0.12 10.91
CA GLN A 302 -17.66 -0.90 11.89
C GLN A 302 -18.58 -1.43 13.01
N SER A 303 -19.45 -0.58 13.54
CA SER A 303 -20.43 -1.00 14.56
C SER A 303 -21.36 -2.10 14.05
N TRP A 304 -21.85 -1.98 12.81
CA TRP A 304 -22.69 -2.97 12.19
C TRP A 304 -21.95 -4.32 11.98
N LEU A 305 -20.68 -4.28 11.54
CA LEU A 305 -19.88 -5.51 11.41
C LEU A 305 -19.66 -6.19 12.78
N VAL A 306 -19.42 -5.43 13.83
CA VAL A 306 -19.31 -5.97 15.20
C VAL A 306 -20.63 -6.61 15.60
N ASP A 307 -21.76 -5.98 15.34
CA ASP A 307 -23.09 -6.52 15.64
C ASP A 307 -23.37 -7.83 14.86
N LEU A 308 -23.01 -7.89 13.58
CA LEU A 308 -23.14 -9.11 12.79
C LEU A 308 -22.28 -10.24 13.36
N LYS A 309 -21.04 -9.96 13.73
CA LYS A 309 -20.13 -10.94 14.34
C LYS A 309 -20.64 -11.46 15.70
N ASN A 310 -21.17 -10.56 16.53
CA ASN A 310 -21.69 -10.90 17.86
C ASN A 310 -22.96 -11.79 17.81
N LYS A 311 -23.76 -11.66 16.75
CA LYS A 311 -24.98 -12.44 16.53
C LYS A 311 -24.74 -13.78 15.85
N ALA A 312 -23.54 -13.98 15.29
CA ALA A 312 -23.22 -15.16 14.50
C ALA A 312 -22.40 -16.19 15.29
N TYR A 313 -22.59 -17.44 14.94
CA TYR A 313 -21.65 -18.49 15.32
C TYR A 313 -20.46 -18.46 14.35
N ILE A 314 -19.27 -18.21 14.87
CA ILE A 314 -18.02 -18.19 14.09
C ILE A 314 -17.02 -19.12 14.75
N GLU A 315 -16.60 -20.16 14.05
CA GLU A 315 -15.56 -21.09 14.47
C GLU A 315 -14.39 -21.04 13.47
N ILE A 316 -13.20 -20.64 13.93
CA ILE A 316 -11.98 -20.55 13.10
C ILE A 316 -11.11 -21.77 13.38
N LYS A 317 -10.80 -22.54 12.33
CA LYS A 317 -9.96 -23.76 12.36
C LYS A 317 -8.62 -23.55 11.65
N PHE A 318 -8.23 -22.31 11.41
CA PHE A 318 -7.14 -21.94 10.53
C PHE A 318 -5.77 -22.46 11.02
N ASP A 319 -5.49 -22.35 12.31
CA ASP A 319 -4.21 -22.75 12.91
C ASP A 319 -4.15 -24.20 13.41
N GLN A 320 -5.27 -24.89 13.53
CA GLN A 320 -5.32 -26.24 14.14
C GLN A 320 -4.71 -27.36 13.26
N ALA A 321 -4.36 -27.07 12.00
CA ALA A 321 -3.85 -28.09 11.08
C ALA A 321 -2.33 -28.04 10.87
N ALA A 322 -1.63 -27.03 11.40
CA ALA A 322 -0.16 -26.96 11.35
C ALA A 322 0.51 -27.87 12.41
N ASP A 323 -0.23 -28.29 13.45
CA ASP A 323 0.29 -29.02 14.62
C ASP A 323 -0.08 -30.53 14.66
N LYS A 324 -0.78 -31.06 13.66
CA LYS A 324 -0.99 -32.51 13.61
C LYS A 324 0.20 -33.17 12.91
N PRO A 325 0.99 -34.03 13.60
CA PRO A 325 2.02 -34.82 12.94
C PRO A 325 1.35 -35.65 11.83
N GLN A 326 1.89 -35.56 10.62
CA GLN A 326 1.47 -36.44 9.52
C GLN A 326 1.71 -37.87 9.96
N PRO A 327 0.73 -38.78 9.79
CA PRO A 327 0.98 -40.21 10.04
C PRO A 327 2.12 -40.63 9.10
N GLN A 328 3.24 -41.01 9.69
CA GLN A 328 4.35 -41.59 8.93
C GLN A 328 3.86 -42.89 8.28
N PRO A 329 4.19 -43.15 7.02
CA PRO A 329 3.89 -44.41 6.39
C PRO A 329 4.58 -45.50 7.21
N VAL A 330 3.79 -46.45 7.71
CA VAL A 330 4.29 -47.63 8.43
C VAL A 330 5.17 -48.37 7.44
N SER A 331 6.48 -48.29 7.61
CA SER A 331 7.43 -49.13 6.88
C SER A 331 7.20 -50.57 7.35
N SER A 332 6.60 -51.34 6.48
CA SER A 332 6.60 -52.81 6.62
C SER A 332 8.03 -53.27 6.46
N ILE A 333 8.62 -53.71 7.56
CA ILE A 333 9.89 -54.46 7.63
C ILE A 333 9.56 -55.95 7.54
N PRO A 334 10.43 -56.72 6.90
CA PRO A 334 10.24 -57.98 6.18
C PRO A 334 9.81 -59.19 7.00
#